data_d1a2781f2c02dff925aa30423800d33a
#
_entry.id   d1a2781f2c02dff925aa30423800d33a
#
_cell.length_a   1.000
_cell.length_b   1.000
_cell.length_c   1.000
_cell.angle_alpha   90.00
_cell.angle_beta   90.00
_cell.angle_gamma   90.00
#
_symmetry.space_group_name_H-M   'P 1'
#
loop_
_entity.id
_entity.type
_entity.pdbx_description
1 polymer ?
#
loop_
_entity_poly.entity_id
_entity_poly.type
_entity_poly.pdbx_seq_one_letter_code
_entity_poly.pdbx_strand_id
1 'polypeptide(L)'
;MENKKNFYIDGKWVAPQGKEEIKVINPATEENCAVISLGNKEDIDLAVSSAKKAYSSWSFSTKEERIKLLEKLYENYKKRWTDIADAITTEMGAPKDFATKLQAGTGAAHLKSFIRYLKNFEFEKPLGEHAPNQRLIYEPKGVCAL
;
A
#
# COMPACT_ATOMS: atom_id res chain seq x y z
N MET A 1 22.92 -7.19 -8.29
CA MET A 1 21.90 -7.71 -7.37
C MET A 1 21.62 -6.64 -6.33
N GLU A 2 20.38 -6.24 -6.17
CA GLU A 2 19.98 -5.23 -5.18
C GLU A 2 19.46 -5.92 -3.91
N ASN A 3 19.94 -5.47 -2.73
CA ASN A 3 19.55 -6.06 -1.45
C ASN A 3 18.54 -5.16 -0.75
N LYS A 4 17.30 -5.61 -0.64
CA LYS A 4 16.15 -4.92 -0.03
C LYS A 4 15.81 -5.61 1.31
N LYS A 5 16.70 -5.48 2.29
CA LYS A 5 16.62 -6.27 3.54
C LYS A 5 15.88 -5.58 4.68
N ASN A 6 15.70 -4.27 4.64
CA ASN A 6 15.06 -3.52 5.72
C ASN A 6 13.55 -3.43 5.53
N PHE A 7 12.81 -3.43 6.65
CA PHE A 7 11.38 -3.16 6.68
C PHE A 7 11.12 -1.68 6.95
N TYR A 8 10.03 -1.14 6.38
CA TYR A 8 9.60 0.22 6.65
C TYR A 8 8.53 0.21 7.75
N ILE A 9 8.91 0.57 8.98
CA ILE A 9 8.03 0.52 10.15
C ILE A 9 8.15 1.85 10.90
N ASP A 10 7.03 2.41 11.32
CA ASP A 10 6.97 3.67 12.08
C ASP A 10 7.72 4.84 11.38
N GLY A 11 7.56 4.95 10.07
CA GLY A 11 8.16 6.02 9.28
C GLY A 11 9.65 5.91 9.00
N LYS A 12 10.29 4.76 9.26
CA LYS A 12 11.73 4.54 9.07
C LYS A 12 12.06 3.13 8.61
N TRP A 13 13.22 3.00 7.98
CA TRP A 13 13.77 1.71 7.62
C TRP A 13 14.46 1.07 8.82
N VAL A 14 14.03 -0.13 9.19
CA VAL A 14 14.54 -0.90 10.31
C VAL A 14 15.10 -2.25 9.83
N ALA A 15 16.18 -2.71 10.47
CA ALA A 15 16.71 -4.03 10.21
C ALA A 15 15.74 -5.10 10.74
N PRO A 16 15.58 -6.24 10.04
CA PRO A 16 14.74 -7.34 10.49
C PRO A 16 15.31 -7.96 11.77
N GLN A 17 14.43 -8.48 12.63
CA GLN A 17 14.82 -9.32 13.78
C GLN A 17 15.09 -10.76 13.31
N GLY A 18 14.35 -11.21 12.29
CA GLY A 18 14.59 -12.46 11.60
C GLY A 18 15.90 -12.45 10.79
N LYS A 19 16.53 -13.63 10.67
CA LYS A 19 17.78 -13.80 9.90
C LYS A 19 17.57 -14.50 8.56
N GLU A 20 16.35 -14.93 8.28
CA GLU A 20 16.04 -15.65 7.05
C GLU A 20 15.93 -14.68 5.89
N GLU A 21 16.43 -15.12 4.76
CA GLU A 21 16.46 -14.34 3.50
C GLU A 21 15.94 -15.20 2.34
N ILE A 22 15.34 -14.55 1.37
CA ILE A 22 14.92 -15.21 0.14
C ILE A 22 15.49 -14.47 -1.07
N LYS A 23 15.89 -15.24 -2.07
CA LYS A 23 16.32 -14.73 -3.36
C LYS A 23 15.12 -14.46 -4.23
N VAL A 24 15.08 -13.27 -4.83
CA VAL A 24 14.11 -12.92 -5.87
C VAL A 24 14.71 -13.34 -7.22
N ILE A 25 13.99 -14.21 -7.92
CA ILE A 25 14.44 -14.73 -9.21
C ILE A 25 13.70 -13.98 -10.32
N ASN A 26 14.44 -13.46 -11.28
CA ASN A 26 13.86 -12.96 -12.52
C ASN A 26 13.41 -14.17 -13.39
N PRO A 27 12.12 -14.36 -13.62
CA PRO A 27 11.64 -15.55 -14.34
C PRO A 27 11.98 -15.54 -15.85
N ALA A 28 12.38 -14.40 -16.40
CA ALA A 28 12.78 -14.33 -17.80
C ALA A 28 14.22 -14.77 -18.04
N THR A 29 15.10 -14.62 -17.03
CA THR A 29 16.53 -15.00 -17.12
C THR A 29 16.89 -16.17 -16.22
N GLU A 30 15.99 -16.55 -15.29
CA GLU A 30 16.20 -17.57 -14.25
C GLU A 30 17.34 -17.22 -13.28
N GLU A 31 17.77 -15.96 -13.27
CA GLU A 31 18.86 -15.46 -12.42
C GLU A 31 18.32 -14.72 -11.19
N ASN A 32 19.12 -14.71 -10.12
CA ASN A 32 18.82 -13.92 -8.93
C ASN A 32 18.98 -12.42 -9.24
N CYS A 33 17.92 -11.64 -9.08
CA CYS A 33 17.93 -10.19 -9.27
C CYS A 33 18.00 -9.40 -7.95
N ALA A 34 17.53 -9.96 -6.83
CA ALA A 34 17.57 -9.32 -5.52
C ALA A 34 17.62 -10.34 -4.37
N VAL A 35 17.86 -9.84 -3.17
CA VAL A 35 17.67 -10.58 -1.91
C VAL A 35 16.81 -9.74 -0.97
N ILE A 36 15.80 -10.36 -0.39
CA ILE A 36 14.92 -9.76 0.61
C ILE A 36 14.96 -10.55 1.92
N SER A 37 14.66 -9.89 3.03
CA SER A 37 14.51 -10.55 4.33
C SER A 37 13.12 -11.12 4.50
N LEU A 38 13.01 -12.26 5.18
CA LEU A 38 11.75 -12.78 5.69
C LEU A 38 11.53 -12.26 7.10
N GLY A 39 10.35 -11.69 7.33
CA GLY A 39 9.94 -11.25 8.66
C GLY A 39 9.59 -12.44 9.56
N ASN A 40 9.92 -12.31 10.82
CA ASN A 40 9.49 -13.26 11.85
C ASN A 40 8.34 -12.68 12.69
N LYS A 41 7.96 -13.41 13.75
CA LYS A 41 6.87 -12.98 14.63
C LYS A 41 7.15 -11.62 15.30
N GLU A 42 8.38 -11.40 15.73
CA GLU A 42 8.81 -10.17 16.39
C GLU A 42 8.73 -8.95 15.43
N ASP A 43 9.06 -9.13 14.16
CA ASP A 43 8.92 -8.10 13.12
C ASP A 43 7.44 -7.75 12.89
N ILE A 44 6.57 -8.77 12.86
CA ILE A 44 5.12 -8.57 12.72
C ILE A 44 4.55 -7.86 13.94
N ASP A 45 4.92 -8.28 15.15
CA ASP A 45 4.46 -7.67 16.39
C ASP A 45 4.87 -6.18 16.47
N LEU A 46 6.08 -5.85 16.03
CA LEU A 46 6.56 -4.47 15.94
C LEU A 46 5.73 -3.65 14.94
N ALA A 47 5.49 -4.18 13.76
CA ALA A 47 4.70 -3.51 12.73
C ALA A 47 3.25 -3.27 13.17
N VAL A 48 2.61 -4.30 13.76
CA VAL A 48 1.24 -4.21 14.28
C VAL A 48 1.14 -3.24 15.45
N SER A 49 2.11 -3.24 16.36
CA SER A 49 2.17 -2.31 17.49
C SER A 49 2.27 -0.86 17.01
N SER A 50 3.15 -0.60 16.04
CA SER A 50 3.27 0.72 15.40
C SER A 50 1.96 1.17 14.74
N ALA A 51 1.32 0.29 13.98
CA ALA A 51 0.05 0.59 13.32
C ALA A 51 -1.08 0.84 14.32
N LYS A 52 -1.14 0.07 15.44
CA LYS A 52 -2.10 0.31 16.54
C LYS A 52 -1.89 1.68 17.19
N LYS A 53 -0.64 2.08 17.41
CA LYS A 53 -0.32 3.41 17.94
C LYS A 53 -0.78 4.51 16.99
N ALA A 54 -0.53 4.38 15.70
CA ALA A 54 -0.98 5.33 14.69
C ALA A 54 -2.51 5.38 14.56
N TYR A 55 -3.20 4.25 14.75
CA TYR A 55 -4.65 4.17 14.67
C TYR A 55 -5.35 5.11 15.65
N SER A 56 -4.81 5.35 16.84
CA SER A 56 -5.40 6.22 17.86
C SER A 56 -5.65 7.66 17.37
N SER A 57 -4.87 8.15 16.43
CA SER A 57 -5.04 9.46 15.80
C SER A 57 -5.59 9.36 14.38
N TRP A 58 -5.09 8.43 13.57
CA TRP A 58 -5.47 8.28 12.17
C TRP A 58 -6.94 7.89 11.99
N SER A 59 -7.54 7.15 12.93
CA SER A 59 -8.96 6.80 12.90
C SER A 59 -9.89 8.01 12.85
N PHE A 60 -9.48 9.16 13.37
CA PHE A 60 -10.22 10.42 13.36
C PHE A 60 -9.87 11.33 12.18
N SER A 61 -9.02 10.88 11.25
CA SER A 61 -8.69 11.67 10.07
C SER A 61 -9.93 11.97 9.24
N THR A 62 -10.03 13.19 8.75
CA THR A 62 -11.14 13.66 7.92
C THR A 62 -11.08 13.02 6.51
N LYS A 63 -12.19 13.06 5.81
CA LYS A 63 -12.25 12.64 4.40
C LYS A 63 -11.27 13.45 3.55
N GLU A 64 -11.17 14.75 3.79
CA GLU A 64 -10.30 15.68 3.08
C GLU A 64 -8.81 15.38 3.30
N GLU A 65 -8.41 15.03 4.51
CA GLU A 65 -7.04 14.61 4.83
C GLU A 65 -6.67 13.32 4.09
N ARG A 66 -7.58 12.34 4.06
CA ARG A 66 -7.37 11.08 3.32
C ARG A 66 -7.28 11.31 1.81
N ILE A 67 -8.14 12.18 1.25
CA ILE A 67 -8.09 12.55 -0.16
C ILE A 67 -6.73 13.19 -0.50
N LYS A 68 -6.29 14.18 0.28
CA LYS A 68 -4.99 14.84 0.09
C LYS A 68 -3.81 13.86 0.12
N LEU A 69 -3.86 12.89 1.05
CA LEU A 69 -2.84 11.84 1.13
C LEU A 69 -2.82 10.98 -0.13
N LEU A 70 -3.98 10.53 -0.61
CA LEU A 70 -4.09 9.73 -1.84
C LEU A 70 -3.68 10.52 -3.08
N GLU A 71 -4.02 11.80 -3.16
CA GLU A 71 -3.58 12.68 -4.26
C GLU A 71 -2.05 12.85 -4.25
N LYS A 72 -1.44 13.04 -3.08
CA LYS A 72 0.02 13.10 -2.93
C LYS A 72 0.68 11.76 -3.30
N LEU A 73 0.09 10.64 -2.91
CA LEU A 73 0.55 9.31 -3.29
C LEU A 73 0.50 9.13 -4.81
N TYR A 74 -0.60 9.53 -5.45
CA TYR A 74 -0.75 9.46 -6.90
C TYR A 74 0.31 10.30 -7.64
N GLU A 75 0.59 11.53 -7.18
CA GLU A 75 1.65 12.37 -7.77
C GLU A 75 3.04 11.73 -7.62
N ASN A 76 3.34 11.16 -6.47
CA ASN A 76 4.60 10.46 -6.24
C ASN A 76 4.69 9.17 -7.07
N TYR A 77 3.58 8.44 -7.23
CA TYR A 77 3.50 7.27 -8.10
C TYR A 77 3.85 7.63 -9.55
N LYS A 78 3.30 8.73 -10.07
CA LYS A 78 3.62 9.21 -11.43
C LYS A 78 5.11 9.53 -11.61
N LYS A 79 5.73 10.15 -10.61
CA LYS A 79 7.17 10.45 -10.66
C LYS A 79 8.04 9.19 -10.69
N ARG A 80 7.56 8.10 -10.06
CA ARG A 80 8.24 6.83 -9.96
C ARG A 80 7.75 5.78 -10.97
N TRP A 81 6.99 6.21 -11.97
CA TRP A 81 6.36 5.31 -12.94
C TRP A 81 7.34 4.36 -13.63
N THR A 82 8.44 4.92 -14.13
CA THR A 82 9.49 4.14 -14.80
C THR A 82 10.16 3.16 -13.84
N ASP A 83 10.48 3.60 -12.62
CA ASP A 83 11.09 2.75 -11.61
C ASP A 83 10.20 1.54 -11.27
N ILE A 84 8.88 1.78 -11.15
CA ILE A 84 7.90 0.74 -10.88
C ILE A 84 7.82 -0.26 -12.05
N ALA A 85 7.78 0.25 -13.29
CA ALA A 85 7.76 -0.60 -14.48
C ALA A 85 9.06 -1.42 -14.64
N ASP A 86 10.21 -0.84 -14.28
CA ASP A 86 11.50 -1.54 -14.29
C ASP A 86 11.56 -2.64 -13.24
N ALA A 87 11.07 -2.37 -12.03
CA ALA A 87 10.96 -3.39 -10.99
C ALA A 87 10.07 -4.56 -11.44
N ILE A 88 8.89 -4.27 -12.00
CA ILE A 88 7.97 -5.29 -12.53
C ILE A 88 8.66 -6.12 -13.62
N THR A 89 9.36 -5.49 -14.56
CA THR A 89 10.09 -6.21 -15.61
C THR A 89 11.17 -7.11 -15.02
N THR A 90 11.91 -6.62 -14.03
CA THR A 90 13.03 -7.35 -13.41
C THR A 90 12.55 -8.50 -12.53
N GLU A 91 11.50 -8.27 -11.72
CA GLU A 91 11.07 -9.22 -10.69
C GLU A 91 10.01 -10.22 -11.19
N MET A 92 9.24 -9.84 -12.21
CA MET A 92 8.17 -10.67 -12.79
C MET A 92 8.47 -11.15 -14.22
N GLY A 93 9.55 -10.68 -14.83
CA GLY A 93 9.89 -11.03 -16.22
C GLY A 93 8.93 -10.45 -17.26
N ALA A 94 8.08 -9.48 -16.88
CA ALA A 94 7.12 -8.90 -17.81
C ALA A 94 7.81 -8.09 -18.91
N PRO A 95 7.34 -8.15 -20.18
CA PRO A 95 7.84 -7.30 -21.25
C PRO A 95 7.74 -5.82 -20.87
N LYS A 96 8.78 -5.03 -21.14
CA LYS A 96 8.93 -3.64 -20.71
C LYS A 96 7.72 -2.78 -21.06
N ASP A 97 7.23 -2.90 -22.30
CA ASP A 97 6.06 -2.13 -22.77
C ASP A 97 4.79 -2.50 -22.01
N PHE A 98 4.60 -3.78 -21.72
CA PHE A 98 3.46 -4.28 -20.94
C PHE A 98 3.56 -3.81 -19.49
N ALA A 99 4.71 -3.93 -18.86
CA ALA A 99 4.94 -3.44 -17.50
C ALA A 99 4.68 -1.94 -17.40
N THR A 100 5.16 -1.16 -18.37
CA THR A 100 5.00 0.31 -18.35
C THR A 100 3.56 0.75 -18.63
N LYS A 101 2.93 0.22 -19.69
CA LYS A 101 1.63 0.72 -20.15
C LYS A 101 0.46 0.14 -19.36
N LEU A 102 0.52 -1.13 -19.01
CA LEU A 102 -0.60 -1.83 -18.38
C LEU A 102 -0.39 -2.03 -16.88
N GLN A 103 0.68 -2.68 -16.43
CA GLN A 103 0.81 -3.05 -15.02
C GLN A 103 1.04 -1.83 -14.12
N ALA A 104 2.01 -0.97 -14.42
CA ALA A 104 2.17 0.30 -13.72
C ALA A 104 0.96 1.22 -13.93
N GLY A 105 0.34 1.17 -15.12
CA GLY A 105 -0.90 1.90 -15.45
C GLY A 105 -2.08 1.51 -14.56
N THR A 106 -2.23 0.23 -14.25
CA THR A 106 -3.30 -0.27 -13.39
C THR A 106 -3.22 0.30 -11.98
N GLY A 107 -2.02 0.36 -11.38
CA GLY A 107 -1.83 0.97 -10.06
C GLY A 107 -2.26 2.44 -10.02
N ALA A 108 -1.88 3.21 -11.03
CA ALA A 108 -2.30 4.61 -11.15
C ALA A 108 -3.81 4.76 -11.37
N ALA A 109 -4.42 3.87 -12.16
CA ALA A 109 -5.87 3.87 -12.39
C ALA A 109 -6.66 3.56 -11.12
N HIS A 110 -6.18 2.62 -10.31
CA HIS A 110 -6.76 2.31 -9.00
C HIS A 110 -6.70 3.50 -8.06
N LEU A 111 -5.54 4.16 -7.92
CA LEU A 111 -5.40 5.35 -7.09
C LEU A 111 -6.40 6.45 -7.50
N LYS A 112 -6.51 6.74 -8.80
CA LYS A 112 -7.51 7.68 -9.32
C LYS A 112 -8.94 7.27 -8.99
N SER A 113 -9.26 5.99 -9.11
CA SER A 113 -10.59 5.48 -8.83
C SER A 113 -10.93 5.62 -7.34
N PHE A 114 -10.01 5.26 -6.45
CA PHE A 114 -10.21 5.42 -5.00
C PHE A 114 -10.38 6.89 -4.61
N ILE A 115 -9.58 7.82 -5.16
CA ILE A 115 -9.76 9.26 -4.93
C ILE A 115 -11.17 9.71 -5.36
N ARG A 116 -11.62 9.30 -6.54
CA ARG A 116 -12.96 9.63 -7.07
C ARG A 116 -14.06 9.08 -6.17
N TYR A 117 -13.96 7.81 -5.77
CA TYR A 117 -14.95 7.19 -4.90
C TYR A 117 -14.97 7.85 -3.52
N LEU A 118 -13.81 8.13 -2.93
CA LEU A 118 -13.73 8.76 -1.63
C LEU A 118 -14.33 10.18 -1.63
N LYS A 119 -14.15 10.96 -2.70
CA LYS A 119 -14.76 12.29 -2.84
C LYS A 119 -16.30 12.25 -2.73
N ASN A 120 -16.92 11.19 -3.24
CA ASN A 120 -18.36 11.02 -3.26
C ASN A 120 -18.89 10.09 -2.15
N PHE A 121 -18.01 9.51 -1.33
CA PHE A 121 -18.41 8.59 -0.28
C PHE A 121 -18.98 9.33 0.93
N GLU A 122 -20.15 8.89 1.38
CA GLU A 122 -20.80 9.39 2.58
C GLU A 122 -20.54 8.42 3.75
N PHE A 123 -19.73 8.87 4.71
CA PHE A 123 -19.44 8.09 5.93
C PHE A 123 -20.61 8.06 6.90
N GLU A 124 -21.55 8.97 6.76
CA GLU A 124 -22.77 9.05 7.53
C GLU A 124 -23.94 9.38 6.59
N LYS A 125 -25.00 8.60 6.64
CA LYS A 125 -26.21 8.81 5.83
C LYS A 125 -27.46 8.33 6.56
N PRO A 126 -28.67 8.81 6.23
CA PRO A 126 -29.90 8.24 6.73
C PRO A 126 -29.98 6.73 6.45
N LEU A 127 -30.53 5.98 7.39
CA LEU A 127 -30.69 4.51 7.20
C LEU A 127 -31.65 4.18 6.06
N GLY A 128 -32.68 4.99 5.88
CA GLY A 128 -33.67 4.88 4.82
C GLY A 128 -34.94 5.66 5.16
N GLU A 129 -35.87 5.73 4.21
CA GLU A 129 -37.15 6.45 4.39
C GLU A 129 -38.01 5.86 5.52
N HIS A 130 -37.92 4.56 5.77
CA HIS A 130 -38.62 3.86 6.84
C HIS A 130 -38.09 4.18 8.24
N ALA A 131 -36.92 4.81 8.35
CA ALA A 131 -36.25 5.12 9.61
C ALA A 131 -35.53 6.49 9.55
N PRO A 132 -36.26 7.61 9.38
CA PRO A 132 -35.68 8.92 9.05
C PRO A 132 -34.80 9.49 10.17
N ASN A 133 -35.00 9.05 11.41
CA ASN A 133 -34.23 9.46 12.58
C ASN A 133 -33.02 8.54 12.88
N GLN A 134 -32.82 7.50 12.08
CA GLN A 134 -31.69 6.56 12.23
C GLN A 134 -30.64 6.83 11.16
N ARG A 135 -29.38 6.61 11.53
CA ARG A 135 -28.25 6.85 10.64
C ARG A 135 -27.40 5.61 10.51
N LEU A 136 -26.89 5.41 9.32
CA LEU A 136 -25.83 4.45 9.03
C LEU A 136 -24.48 5.20 9.11
N ILE A 137 -23.61 4.75 10.00
CA ILE A 137 -22.29 5.34 10.23
C ILE A 137 -21.22 4.31 9.89
N TYR A 138 -20.24 4.70 9.08
CA TYR A 138 -19.08 3.89 8.75
C TYR A 138 -17.90 4.27 9.63
N GLU A 139 -17.43 3.33 10.45
CA GLU A 139 -16.32 3.54 11.36
C GLU A 139 -15.11 2.69 10.98
N PRO A 140 -13.87 3.15 11.28
CA PRO A 140 -12.66 2.37 11.04
C PRO A 140 -12.65 1.07 11.84
N LYS A 141 -12.25 -0.05 11.22
CA LYS A 141 -12.18 -1.36 11.89
C LYS A 141 -10.95 -1.53 12.78
N GLY A 142 -9.86 -0.86 12.46
CA GLY A 142 -8.58 -1.04 13.13
C GLY A 142 -7.44 -1.33 12.16
N VAL A 143 -6.42 -2.02 12.65
CA VAL A 143 -5.27 -2.44 11.85
C VAL A 143 -5.67 -3.63 10.98
N CYS A 144 -5.35 -3.53 9.69
CA CYS A 144 -5.58 -4.58 8.70
C CYS A 144 -4.23 -5.11 8.19
N ALA A 145 -4.16 -6.41 7.97
CA ALA A 145 -3.10 -7.05 7.18
C ALA A 145 -3.56 -7.15 5.72
N LEU A 146 -2.68 -6.82 4.79
CA LEU A 146 -2.92 -6.83 3.34
C LEU A 146 -1.99 -7.82 2.65
#